data_bc6df4e0e890afb36f1bf0f44503df18
#
_entry.id   bc6df4e0e890afb36f1bf0f44503df18
#
_cell.length_a   1.000
_cell.length_b   1.000
_cell.length_c   1.000
_cell.angle_alpha   90.00
_cell.angle_beta   90.00
_cell.angle_gamma   90.00
#
_symmetry.space_group_name_H-M   'P 1'
#
loop_
_entity.id
_entity.type
_entity.pdbx_description
1 polymer ?
#
loop_
_entity_poly.entity_id
_entity_poly.type
_entity_poly.pdbx_seq_one_letter_code
_entity_poly.pdbx_strand_id
1 'polypeptide(L)'
;VSRVSINVRNPATLDEIADMPAASPAEVGRAVERAGLAQANWCETDFAERRRLFYRLRDLLLDESEKLADVMTAETGRPRGDVYGTELFYLCAAIGMWAKKGPAFLAPEKIRPYFPLVKAKKVEVRYIQRGVIGIISPWNFPLNMTLG
;
A
#
# COMPACT_ATOMS: atom_id res chain seq x y z
N VAL A 1 16.23 -25.21 14.57
CA VAL A 1 16.54 -24.57 13.28
C VAL A 1 16.80 -23.10 13.60
N SER A 2 18.03 -22.61 13.38
CA SER A 2 18.36 -21.19 13.57
C SER A 2 17.49 -20.35 12.62
N ARG A 3 16.84 -19.35 13.16
CA ARG A 3 16.01 -18.41 12.39
C ARG A 3 16.95 -17.58 11.50
N VAL A 4 16.66 -17.50 10.21
CA VAL A 4 17.40 -16.62 9.30
C VAL A 4 17.15 -15.17 9.73
N SER A 5 18.21 -14.40 9.82
CA SER A 5 18.19 -13.00 10.22
C SER A 5 18.60 -12.12 9.04
N ILE A 6 18.00 -10.95 8.93
CA ILE A 6 18.30 -9.95 7.91
C ILE A 6 19.00 -8.79 8.62
N ASN A 7 20.32 -8.67 8.38
CA ASN A 7 21.10 -7.57 8.92
C ASN A 7 20.92 -6.33 8.03
N VAL A 8 20.33 -5.27 8.59
CA VAL A 8 20.11 -3.99 7.93
C VAL A 8 21.24 -3.04 8.26
N ARG A 9 21.90 -2.50 7.24
CA ARG A 9 23.05 -1.60 7.38
C ARG A 9 22.84 -0.30 6.65
N ASN A 10 23.37 0.77 7.21
CA ASN A 10 23.47 2.06 6.54
C ASN A 10 24.46 1.94 5.35
N PRO A 11 24.03 2.18 4.11
CA PRO A 11 24.91 2.01 2.94
C PRO A 11 26.02 3.05 2.84
N ALA A 12 25.90 4.18 3.54
CA ALA A 12 26.91 5.24 3.53
C ALA A 12 27.98 5.05 4.61
N THR A 13 27.60 4.60 5.82
CA THR A 13 28.52 4.44 6.96
C THR A 13 28.91 3.01 7.23
N LEU A 14 28.14 2.03 6.69
CA LEU A 14 28.23 0.60 6.92
C LEU A 14 27.88 0.16 8.35
N ASP A 15 27.40 1.08 9.18
CA ASP A 15 26.93 0.78 10.52
C ASP A 15 25.69 -0.12 10.48
N GLU A 16 25.62 -1.00 11.45
CA GLU A 16 24.42 -1.83 11.63
C GLU A 16 23.28 -0.98 12.21
N ILE A 17 22.11 -1.02 11.56
CA ILE A 17 20.90 -0.30 11.98
C ILE A 17 19.99 -1.25 12.77
N ALA A 18 19.79 -2.45 12.25
CA ALA A 18 18.90 -3.44 12.85
C ALA A 18 19.26 -4.86 12.40
N ASP A 19 18.94 -5.82 13.24
CA ASP A 19 18.94 -7.24 12.90
C ASP A 19 17.50 -7.77 13.01
N MET A 20 16.89 -8.09 11.87
CA MET A 20 15.47 -8.46 11.79
C MET A 20 15.30 -9.94 11.48
N PRO A 21 14.59 -10.69 12.32
CA PRO A 21 14.32 -12.09 12.03
C PRO A 21 13.43 -12.24 10.80
N ALA A 22 13.86 -13.04 9.83
CA ALA A 22 13.03 -13.38 8.67
C ALA A 22 11.80 -14.18 9.11
N ALA A 23 10.65 -13.89 8.49
CA ALA A 23 9.44 -14.65 8.74
C ALA A 23 9.57 -16.08 8.22
N SER A 24 9.16 -17.06 9.01
CA SER A 24 9.07 -18.45 8.60
C SER A 24 7.90 -18.67 7.64
N PRO A 25 7.91 -19.73 6.80
CA PRO A 25 6.77 -20.07 5.95
C PRO A 25 5.45 -20.21 6.72
N ALA A 26 5.49 -20.74 7.94
CA ALA A 26 4.31 -20.86 8.79
C ALA A 26 3.78 -19.49 9.27
N GLU A 27 4.65 -18.52 9.55
CA GLU A 27 4.25 -17.15 9.90
C GLU A 27 3.62 -16.43 8.71
N VAL A 28 4.18 -16.62 7.51
CA VAL A 28 3.60 -16.10 6.26
C VAL A 28 2.22 -16.71 6.02
N GLY A 29 2.07 -18.04 6.15
CA GLY A 29 0.79 -18.72 6.01
C GLY A 29 -0.27 -18.14 6.96
N ARG A 30 0.05 -18.01 8.25
CA ARG A 30 -0.86 -17.37 9.23
C ARG A 30 -1.18 -15.91 8.91
N ALA A 31 -0.24 -15.15 8.33
CA ALA A 31 -0.53 -13.77 7.92
C ALA A 31 -1.53 -13.72 6.78
N VAL A 32 -1.40 -14.60 5.78
CA VAL A 32 -2.34 -14.73 4.67
C VAL A 32 -3.72 -15.16 5.15
N GLU A 33 -3.81 -16.14 6.06
CA GLU A 33 -5.07 -16.56 6.66
C GLU A 33 -5.78 -15.43 7.40
N ARG A 34 -5.06 -14.67 8.25
CA ARG A 34 -5.63 -13.51 8.94
C ARG A 34 -6.11 -12.44 7.97
N ALA A 35 -5.35 -12.17 6.91
CA ALA A 35 -5.73 -11.22 5.87
C ALA A 35 -7.00 -11.69 5.14
N GLY A 36 -7.12 -12.99 4.85
CA GLY A 36 -8.32 -13.59 4.26
C GLY A 36 -9.57 -13.44 5.12
N LEU A 37 -9.44 -13.66 6.43
CA LEU A 37 -10.53 -13.44 7.38
C LEU A 37 -10.93 -11.96 7.49
N ALA A 38 -9.97 -11.07 7.50
CA ALA A 38 -10.21 -9.63 7.54
C ALA A 38 -10.87 -9.10 6.25
N GLN A 39 -10.58 -9.73 5.11
CA GLN A 39 -11.14 -9.36 3.82
C GLN A 39 -12.68 -9.45 3.79
N ALA A 40 -13.27 -10.42 4.47
CA ALA A 40 -14.73 -10.57 4.54
C ALA A 40 -15.43 -9.31 5.09
N ASN A 41 -14.85 -8.69 6.11
CA ASN A 41 -15.36 -7.44 6.67
C ASN A 41 -14.94 -6.22 5.83
N TRP A 42 -13.71 -6.23 5.30
CA TRP A 42 -13.20 -5.12 4.50
C TRP A 42 -13.98 -4.92 3.21
N CYS A 43 -14.42 -5.98 2.55
CA CYS A 43 -15.19 -5.86 1.31
C CYS A 43 -16.56 -5.21 1.50
N GLU A 44 -17.16 -5.33 2.69
CA GLU A 44 -18.43 -4.70 3.04
C GLU A 44 -18.28 -3.24 3.53
N THR A 45 -17.03 -2.78 3.75
CA THR A 45 -16.76 -1.41 4.21
C THR A 45 -17.12 -0.41 3.12
N ASP A 46 -17.92 0.58 3.43
CA ASP A 46 -18.31 1.61 2.48
C ASP A 46 -17.15 2.59 2.15
N PHE A 47 -17.33 3.37 1.09
CA PHE A 47 -16.29 4.33 0.66
C PHE A 47 -16.12 5.51 1.62
N ALA A 48 -17.11 5.88 2.41
CA ALA A 48 -16.99 6.95 3.38
C ALA A 48 -16.07 6.52 4.52
N GLU A 49 -16.26 5.30 5.02
CA GLU A 49 -15.39 4.70 6.04
C GLU A 49 -13.97 4.50 5.52
N ARG A 50 -13.80 3.95 4.30
CA ARG A 50 -12.46 3.81 3.68
C ARG A 50 -11.76 5.16 3.55
N ARG A 51 -12.49 6.21 3.13
CA ARG A 51 -11.95 7.57 3.06
C ARG A 51 -11.45 8.06 4.41
N ARG A 52 -12.22 7.83 5.48
CA ARG A 52 -11.84 8.20 6.84
C ARG A 52 -10.53 7.49 7.26
N LEU A 53 -10.40 6.21 6.99
CA LEU A 53 -9.20 5.43 7.29
C LEU A 53 -8.00 5.91 6.48
N PHE A 54 -8.16 6.22 5.20
CA PHE A 54 -7.08 6.79 4.38
C PHE A 54 -6.61 8.14 4.90
N TYR A 55 -7.51 9.04 5.29
CA TYR A 55 -7.11 10.32 5.86
C TYR A 55 -6.41 10.13 7.22
N ARG A 56 -6.87 9.21 8.05
CA ARG A 56 -6.18 8.89 9.30
C ARG A 56 -4.77 8.33 9.05
N LEU A 57 -4.59 7.47 8.05
CA LEU A 57 -3.27 6.99 7.65
C LEU A 57 -2.38 8.15 7.20
N ARG A 58 -2.88 9.04 6.35
CA ARG A 58 -2.15 10.22 5.90
C ARG A 58 -1.71 11.11 7.08
N ASP A 59 -2.62 11.37 7.99
CA ASP A 59 -2.34 12.23 9.15
C ASP A 59 -1.28 11.57 10.05
N LEU A 60 -1.35 10.26 10.26
CA LEU A 60 -0.31 9.51 10.98
C LEU A 60 1.06 9.58 10.28
N LEU A 61 1.10 9.49 8.94
CA LEU A 61 2.34 9.63 8.19
C LEU A 61 2.95 11.03 8.32
N LEU A 62 2.12 12.07 8.41
CA LEU A 62 2.56 13.44 8.64
C LEU A 62 3.08 13.63 10.07
N ASP A 63 2.37 13.12 11.06
CA ASP A 63 2.76 13.19 12.47
C ASP A 63 4.09 12.47 12.74
N GLU A 64 4.33 11.32 12.10
CA GLU A 64 5.55 10.51 12.23
C GLU A 64 6.62 10.84 11.17
N SER A 65 6.44 11.92 10.38
CA SER A 65 7.26 12.19 9.20
C SER A 65 8.76 12.34 9.49
N GLU A 66 9.12 12.98 10.61
CA GLU A 66 10.52 13.15 11.03
C GLU A 66 11.19 11.79 11.28
N LYS A 67 10.54 10.95 12.05
CA LYS A 67 11.02 9.61 12.38
C LYS A 67 11.10 8.70 11.16
N LEU A 68 10.09 8.76 10.27
CA LEU A 68 10.10 8.01 9.02
C LEU A 68 11.24 8.47 8.11
N ALA A 69 11.49 9.79 8.02
CA ALA A 69 12.59 10.34 7.24
C ALA A 69 13.95 9.89 7.79
N ASP A 70 14.13 9.86 9.12
CA ASP A 70 15.37 9.39 9.75
C ASP A 70 15.64 7.92 9.43
N VAL A 71 14.64 7.06 9.60
CA VAL A 71 14.76 5.61 9.31
C VAL A 71 15.09 5.40 7.83
N MET A 72 14.32 6.01 6.93
CA MET A 72 14.53 5.83 5.48
C MET A 72 15.89 6.40 5.01
N THR A 73 16.33 7.52 5.57
CA THR A 73 17.67 8.06 5.29
C THR A 73 18.76 7.10 5.75
N ALA A 74 18.62 6.53 6.95
CA ALA A 74 19.58 5.57 7.48
C ALA A 74 19.63 4.29 6.63
N GLU A 75 18.48 3.72 6.26
CA GLU A 75 18.40 2.46 5.52
C GLU A 75 18.77 2.58 4.04
N THR A 76 18.47 3.70 3.41
CA THR A 76 18.66 3.89 1.95
C THR A 76 19.89 4.72 1.60
N GLY A 77 20.46 5.46 2.54
CA GLY A 77 21.53 6.44 2.29
C GLY A 77 21.07 7.72 1.56
N ARG A 78 19.76 7.87 1.34
CA ARG A 78 19.19 9.04 0.62
C ARG A 78 19.12 10.26 1.52
N PRO A 79 19.35 11.48 0.98
CA PRO A 79 19.17 12.71 1.74
C PRO A 79 17.74 12.88 2.24
N ARG A 80 17.55 13.42 3.45
CA ARG A 80 16.22 13.66 4.05
C ARG A 80 15.28 14.45 3.12
N GLY A 81 15.77 15.48 2.44
CA GLY A 81 14.99 16.29 1.51
C GLY A 81 14.40 15.47 0.36
N ASP A 82 15.17 14.50 -0.14
CA ASP A 82 14.71 13.57 -1.17
C ASP A 82 13.65 12.61 -0.63
N VAL A 83 13.85 12.07 0.56
CA VAL A 83 12.86 11.23 1.24
C VAL A 83 11.52 11.95 1.45
N TYR A 84 11.55 13.20 1.91
CA TYR A 84 10.33 14.00 2.05
C TYR A 84 9.60 14.21 0.73
N GLY A 85 10.32 14.54 -0.34
CA GLY A 85 9.73 14.83 -1.64
C GLY A 85 9.15 13.60 -2.33
N THR A 86 9.90 12.50 -2.37
CA THR A 86 9.60 11.35 -3.21
C THR A 86 8.85 10.24 -2.49
N GLU A 87 8.96 10.17 -1.16
CA GLU A 87 8.24 9.18 -0.33
C GLU A 87 7.02 9.81 0.35
N LEU A 88 7.26 10.72 1.29
CA LEU A 88 6.19 11.21 2.17
C LEU A 88 5.21 12.13 1.44
N PHE A 89 5.71 13.14 0.74
CA PHE A 89 4.85 14.09 0.03
C PHE A 89 4.02 13.39 -1.06
N TYR A 90 4.68 12.57 -1.89
CA TYR A 90 4.02 11.84 -2.95
C TYR A 90 2.97 10.87 -2.40
N LEU A 91 3.32 10.10 -1.37
CA LEU A 91 2.39 9.15 -0.75
C LEU A 91 1.17 9.84 -0.11
N CYS A 92 1.39 10.94 0.62
CA CYS A 92 0.29 11.71 1.20
C CYS A 92 -0.65 12.29 0.12
N ALA A 93 -0.08 12.73 -1.01
CA ALA A 93 -0.86 13.21 -2.15
C ALA A 93 -1.66 12.06 -2.81
N ALA A 94 -1.02 10.90 -3.01
CA ALA A 94 -1.67 9.71 -3.57
C ALA A 94 -2.82 9.22 -2.68
N ILE A 95 -2.60 9.12 -1.36
CA ILE A 95 -3.64 8.77 -0.38
C ILE A 95 -4.82 9.74 -0.48
N GLY A 96 -4.56 11.04 -0.53
CA GLY A 96 -5.61 12.06 -0.66
C GLY A 96 -6.40 11.92 -1.96
N MET A 97 -5.72 11.62 -3.07
CA MET A 97 -6.33 11.36 -4.37
C MET A 97 -7.22 10.12 -4.33
N TRP A 98 -6.72 9.00 -3.85
CA TRP A 98 -7.48 7.74 -3.76
C TRP A 98 -8.67 7.85 -2.82
N ALA A 99 -8.50 8.51 -1.66
CA ALA A 99 -9.57 8.78 -0.71
C ALA A 99 -10.73 9.56 -1.35
N LYS A 100 -10.41 10.51 -2.24
CA LYS A 100 -11.41 11.37 -2.89
C LYS A 100 -11.99 10.77 -4.17
N LYS A 101 -11.13 10.21 -5.03
CA LYS A 101 -11.51 9.77 -6.39
C LYS A 101 -11.73 8.28 -6.54
N GLY A 102 -11.27 7.46 -5.58
CA GLY A 102 -11.41 6.00 -5.61
C GLY A 102 -12.82 5.51 -5.93
N PRO A 103 -13.88 6.07 -5.30
CA PRO A 103 -15.26 5.68 -5.62
C PRO A 103 -15.63 5.88 -7.09
N ALA A 104 -15.17 6.97 -7.70
CA ALA A 104 -15.45 7.25 -9.10
C ALA A 104 -14.69 6.32 -10.06
N PHE A 105 -13.45 5.96 -9.71
CA PHE A 105 -12.65 5.02 -10.51
C PHE A 105 -13.20 3.59 -10.46
N LEU A 106 -13.85 3.22 -9.36
CA LEU A 106 -14.42 1.89 -9.16
C LEU A 106 -15.92 1.83 -9.47
N ALA A 107 -16.51 2.92 -9.94
CA ALA A 107 -17.91 2.93 -10.35
C ALA A 107 -18.14 2.04 -11.57
N PRO A 108 -19.30 1.35 -11.66
CA PRO A 108 -19.63 0.57 -12.84
C PRO A 108 -19.66 1.43 -14.11
N GLU A 109 -19.01 0.97 -15.17
CA GLU A 109 -18.96 1.63 -16.45
C GLU A 109 -19.98 1.04 -17.41
N LYS A 110 -20.91 1.85 -17.90
CA LYS A 110 -21.89 1.43 -18.92
C LYS A 110 -21.24 1.44 -20.30
N ILE A 111 -21.28 0.29 -20.97
CA ILE A 111 -20.76 0.15 -22.33
C ILE A 111 -21.93 0.13 -23.30
N ARG A 112 -21.84 0.94 -24.36
CA ARG A 112 -22.79 0.88 -25.48
C ARG A 112 -22.34 -0.19 -26.47
N PRO A 113 -23.11 -1.30 -26.65
CA PRO A 113 -22.74 -2.32 -27.60
C PRO A 113 -22.69 -1.75 -29.02
N TYR A 114 -21.62 -2.04 -29.74
CA TYR A 114 -21.48 -1.62 -31.14
C TYR A 114 -22.41 -2.42 -32.08
N PHE A 115 -22.58 -3.73 -31.80
CA PHE A 115 -23.31 -4.62 -32.68
C PHE A 115 -24.83 -4.45 -32.56
N PRO A 116 -25.58 -4.24 -33.68
CA PRO A 116 -27.00 -3.89 -33.65
C PRO A 116 -27.88 -4.91 -32.91
N LEU A 117 -27.62 -6.21 -33.05
CA LEU A 117 -28.44 -7.26 -32.42
C LEU A 117 -28.34 -7.27 -30.88
N VAL A 118 -27.33 -6.66 -30.31
CA VAL A 118 -27.14 -6.60 -28.85
C VAL A 118 -27.38 -5.20 -28.27
N LYS A 119 -27.82 -4.25 -29.09
CA LYS A 119 -28.12 -2.87 -28.63
C LYS A 119 -29.16 -2.79 -27.50
N ALA A 120 -30.08 -3.75 -27.47
CA ALA A 120 -31.10 -3.84 -26.42
C ALA A 120 -30.57 -4.38 -25.08
N LYS A 121 -29.35 -4.93 -25.07
CA LYS A 121 -28.75 -5.48 -23.85
C LYS A 121 -28.05 -4.38 -23.05
N LYS A 122 -28.16 -4.46 -21.72
CA LYS A 122 -27.37 -3.63 -20.81
C LYS A 122 -26.02 -4.33 -20.61
N VAL A 123 -24.94 -3.64 -21.00
CA VAL A 123 -23.56 -4.12 -20.82
C VAL A 123 -22.86 -3.16 -19.88
N GLU A 124 -22.21 -3.67 -18.85
CA GLU A 124 -21.43 -2.88 -17.92
C GLU A 124 -20.16 -3.62 -17.50
N VAL A 125 -19.12 -2.87 -17.21
CA VAL A 125 -17.93 -3.36 -16.51
C VAL A 125 -18.09 -3.06 -15.03
N ARG A 126 -17.88 -4.05 -14.20
CA ARG A 126 -17.87 -3.93 -12.74
C ARG A 126 -16.52 -4.33 -12.19
N TYR A 127 -16.03 -3.55 -11.25
CA TYR A 127 -14.80 -3.86 -10.53
C TYR A 127 -15.14 -4.72 -9.31
N ILE A 128 -14.45 -5.83 -9.16
CA ILE A 128 -14.61 -6.74 -8.02
C ILE A 128 -13.29 -6.82 -7.24
N GLN A 129 -13.38 -7.01 -5.94
CA GLN A 129 -12.21 -7.17 -5.08
C GLN A 129 -11.42 -8.43 -5.44
N ARG A 130 -10.09 -8.35 -5.33
CA ARG A 130 -9.18 -9.47 -5.57
C ARG A 130 -8.97 -10.37 -4.35
N GLY A 131 -9.29 -9.87 -3.15
CA GLY A 131 -9.00 -10.55 -1.89
C GLY A 131 -7.67 -10.12 -1.30
N VAL A 132 -6.86 -11.07 -0.87
CA VAL A 132 -5.53 -10.82 -0.30
C VAL A 132 -4.52 -10.53 -1.40
N ILE A 133 -3.74 -9.46 -1.22
CA ILE A 133 -2.68 -9.06 -2.13
C ILE A 133 -1.35 -9.11 -1.37
N GLY A 134 -0.36 -9.76 -1.95
CA GLY A 134 1.03 -9.70 -1.49
C GLY A 134 1.78 -8.58 -2.21
N ILE A 135 2.49 -7.74 -1.46
CA ILE A 135 3.29 -6.65 -2.00
C ILE A 135 4.76 -6.93 -1.69
N ILE A 136 5.60 -6.90 -2.73
CA ILE A 136 7.06 -6.97 -2.61
C ILE A 136 7.60 -5.66 -3.16
N SER A 137 7.92 -4.74 -2.26
CA SER A 137 8.43 -3.43 -2.66
C SER A 137 9.94 -3.42 -2.83
N PRO A 138 10.48 -2.56 -3.71
CA PRO A 138 11.92 -2.36 -3.84
C PRO A 138 12.48 -1.61 -2.64
N TRP A 139 13.74 -1.86 -2.33
CA TRP A 139 14.44 -1.25 -1.19
C TRP A 139 14.66 0.27 -1.35
N ASN A 140 14.67 0.79 -2.57
CA ASN A 140 14.96 2.21 -2.86
C ASN A 140 13.76 3.17 -2.71
N PHE A 141 12.53 2.63 -2.71
CA PHE A 141 11.29 3.37 -2.43
C PHE A 141 10.37 2.56 -1.52
N PRO A 142 10.83 2.26 -0.29
CA PRO A 142 10.20 1.24 0.55
C PRO A 142 8.79 1.60 1.00
N LEU A 143 8.53 2.87 1.28
CA LEU A 143 7.24 3.33 1.79
C LEU A 143 6.24 3.60 0.65
N ASN A 144 6.67 4.37 -0.35
CA ASN A 144 5.81 4.77 -1.45
C ASN A 144 5.32 3.58 -2.29
N MET A 145 6.21 2.64 -2.63
CA MET A 145 5.84 1.46 -3.42
C MET A 145 5.03 0.43 -2.65
N THR A 146 5.01 0.52 -1.32
CA THR A 146 4.21 -0.37 -0.46
C THR A 146 2.78 0.15 -0.26
N LEU A 147 2.60 1.47 -0.13
CA LEU A 147 1.35 2.10 0.28
C LEU A 147 0.72 2.99 -0.83
N GLY A 148 1.45 3.27 -1.91
CA GLY A 148 1.06 4.19 -3.00
C GLY A 148 0.18 3.60 -4.10
#